data_d958bf9e3fd3fc90f88940cb15358af5
#
_entry.id   d958bf9e3fd3fc90f88940cb15358af5
#
_cell.length_a   1.000
_cell.length_b   1.000
_cell.length_c   1.000
_cell.angle_alpha   90.00
_cell.angle_beta   90.00
_cell.angle_gamma   90.00
#
_symmetry.space_group_name_H-M   'P 1'
#
loop_
_entity.id
_entity.type
_entity.pdbx_description
1 polymer ?
#
loop_
_entity_poly.entity_id
_entity_poly.type
_entity_poly.pdbx_seq_one_letter_code
_entity_poly.pdbx_strand_id
1 'polypeptide(L)'
;MEVTFIGGGNMASAIVGGLVARGADPGAIRIVEPQDGQRTRLVERFPGLRASSGSTAGVLAGADLVVFAVKPQQMRAAAQAVAPHVAPVPAVLTIAAGVRCADLSRWLGGYPRIVRAMPNTPALVGAGISVLYAMPGATAAAKLAAPVLEACGEILWCEREQDLDAVTAVSGSGPAYVFFFLEALEQAAIELGLPAAEARRLAYATFEGSMRLARGSSEAPATLRANVTSKGGTTAAALDVLDAGGVRARFIDAVKAAAARATALGDALAKD
;
A
#
# COMPACT_ATOMS: atom_id res chain seq x y z
N MET A 1 17.34 1.99 14.54
CA MET A 1 16.52 0.78 14.28
C MET A 1 17.06 0.12 13.03
N GLU A 2 17.48 -1.14 13.15
CA GLU A 2 17.99 -1.95 12.04
C GLU A 2 16.80 -2.66 11.34
N VAL A 3 16.58 -2.36 10.07
CA VAL A 3 15.45 -2.94 9.32
C VAL A 3 15.99 -3.80 8.17
N THR A 4 15.49 -5.03 8.07
CA THR A 4 15.83 -5.92 6.96
C THR A 4 14.60 -6.18 6.10
N PHE A 5 14.66 -5.83 4.83
CA PHE A 5 13.61 -6.10 3.85
C PHE A 5 13.90 -7.42 3.10
N ILE A 6 12.90 -8.26 3.00
CA ILE A 6 12.88 -9.43 2.13
C ILE A 6 12.06 -9.08 0.90
N GLY A 7 12.78 -8.79 -0.21
CA GLY A 7 12.25 -8.22 -1.44
C GLY A 7 12.53 -6.71 -1.54
N GLY A 8 13.04 -6.30 -2.71
CA GLY A 8 13.44 -4.92 -3.03
C GLY A 8 12.55 -4.26 -4.09
N GLY A 9 11.28 -4.66 -4.21
CA GLY A 9 10.36 -4.10 -5.20
C GLY A 9 9.92 -2.66 -4.93
N ASN A 10 8.96 -2.17 -5.73
CA ASN A 10 8.50 -0.77 -5.66
C ASN A 10 8.04 -0.35 -4.26
N MET A 11 7.29 -1.20 -3.55
CA MET A 11 6.80 -0.85 -2.21
C MET A 11 7.94 -0.82 -1.19
N ALA A 12 8.89 -1.76 -1.23
CA ALA A 12 10.10 -1.69 -0.40
C ALA A 12 10.88 -0.39 -0.67
N SER A 13 11.07 -0.05 -1.94
CA SER A 13 11.74 1.18 -2.36
C SER A 13 11.01 2.46 -1.89
N ALA A 14 9.67 2.45 -1.87
CA ALA A 14 8.87 3.54 -1.32
C ALA A 14 9.09 3.71 0.19
N ILE A 15 9.02 2.60 0.92
CA ILE A 15 9.20 2.61 2.39
C ILE A 15 10.63 3.05 2.75
N VAL A 16 11.65 2.51 2.08
CA VAL A 16 13.04 2.93 2.28
C VAL A 16 13.22 4.41 1.98
N GLY A 17 12.63 4.90 0.87
CA GLY A 17 12.67 6.31 0.52
C GLY A 17 12.04 7.20 1.59
N GLY A 18 10.89 6.80 2.13
CA GLY A 18 10.21 7.49 3.22
C GLY A 18 11.05 7.51 4.51
N LEU A 19 11.65 6.38 4.88
CA LEU A 19 12.54 6.27 6.04
C LEU A 19 13.76 7.19 5.92
N VAL A 20 14.44 7.15 4.78
CA VAL A 20 15.63 7.99 4.51
C VAL A 20 15.25 9.48 4.50
N ALA A 21 14.12 9.85 3.89
CA ALA A 21 13.62 11.23 3.89
C ALA A 21 13.31 11.75 5.31
N ARG A 22 13.03 10.87 6.26
CA ARG A 22 12.82 11.20 7.68
C ARG A 22 14.09 11.06 8.53
N GLY A 23 15.25 10.88 7.90
CA GLY A 23 16.55 10.88 8.56
C GLY A 23 17.01 9.51 9.05
N ALA A 24 16.41 8.40 8.59
CA ALA A 24 16.96 7.08 8.88
C ALA A 24 18.31 6.91 8.15
N ASP A 25 19.28 6.31 8.84
CA ASP A 25 20.56 5.94 8.24
C ASP A 25 20.36 4.81 7.21
N PRO A 26 20.67 5.01 5.92
CA PRO A 26 20.64 3.94 4.93
C PRO A 26 21.48 2.72 5.33
N GLY A 27 22.58 2.92 6.08
CA GLY A 27 23.43 1.86 6.60
C GLY A 27 22.75 0.94 7.61
N ALA A 28 21.65 1.39 8.25
CA ALA A 28 20.80 0.59 9.11
C ALA A 28 19.71 -0.20 8.35
N ILE A 29 19.66 -0.05 7.01
CA ILE A 29 18.67 -0.72 6.16
C ILE A 29 19.38 -1.80 5.32
N ARG A 30 18.85 -3.01 5.39
CA ARG A 30 19.31 -4.16 4.58
C ARG A 30 18.19 -4.62 3.67
N ILE A 31 18.52 -5.02 2.45
CA ILE A 31 17.56 -5.60 1.50
C ILE A 31 18.09 -6.91 0.95
N VAL A 32 17.25 -7.93 0.99
CA VAL A 32 17.46 -9.18 0.28
C VAL A 32 16.66 -9.13 -1.02
N GLU A 33 17.37 -9.05 -2.15
CA GLU A 33 16.77 -9.00 -3.48
C GLU A 33 17.57 -9.88 -4.45
N PRO A 34 16.99 -10.95 -5.00
CA PRO A 34 17.73 -11.85 -5.89
C PRO A 34 18.19 -11.22 -7.21
N GLN A 35 17.47 -10.21 -7.72
CA GLN A 35 17.75 -9.62 -9.04
C GLN A 35 18.87 -8.57 -8.96
N ASP A 36 19.99 -8.81 -9.64
CA ASP A 36 21.16 -7.92 -9.65
C ASP A 36 20.83 -6.48 -10.04
N GLY A 37 20.13 -6.30 -11.15
CA GLY A 37 19.76 -4.97 -11.64
C GLY A 37 18.86 -4.19 -10.67
N GLN A 38 18.04 -4.87 -9.87
CA GLN A 38 17.24 -4.24 -8.84
C GLN A 38 18.09 -3.85 -7.63
N ARG A 39 19.03 -4.71 -7.21
CA ARG A 39 19.97 -4.37 -6.13
C ARG A 39 20.82 -3.15 -6.50
N THR A 40 21.37 -3.11 -7.71
CA THR A 40 22.14 -1.96 -8.21
C THR A 40 21.34 -0.67 -8.12
N ARG A 41 20.11 -0.65 -8.66
CA ARG A 41 19.23 0.53 -8.59
C ARG A 41 18.93 1.00 -7.17
N LEU A 42 18.75 0.06 -6.22
CA LEU A 42 18.50 0.40 -4.83
C LEU A 42 19.71 1.04 -4.15
N VAL A 43 20.90 0.49 -4.38
CA VAL A 43 22.15 1.03 -3.79
C VAL A 43 22.51 2.39 -4.42
N GLU A 44 22.31 2.57 -5.72
CA GLU A 44 22.47 3.88 -6.40
C GLU A 44 21.50 4.93 -5.87
N ARG A 45 20.24 4.53 -5.66
CA ARG A 45 19.20 5.45 -5.15
C ARG A 45 19.37 5.79 -3.67
N PHE A 46 19.88 4.86 -2.87
CA PHE A 46 20.05 5.00 -1.43
C PHE A 46 21.51 4.66 -1.03
N PRO A 47 22.46 5.57 -1.25
CA PRO A 47 23.87 5.34 -0.89
C PRO A 47 24.03 4.97 0.58
N GLY A 48 24.77 3.88 0.83
CA GLY A 48 24.95 3.31 2.18
C GLY A 48 24.03 2.12 2.49
N LEU A 49 22.94 1.93 1.74
CA LEU A 49 22.05 0.77 1.89
C LEU A 49 22.80 -0.52 1.57
N ARG A 50 22.57 -1.56 2.38
CA ARG A 50 23.19 -2.88 2.20
C ARG A 50 22.25 -3.84 1.49
N ALA A 51 22.58 -4.25 0.26
CA ALA A 51 21.81 -5.20 -0.52
C ALA A 51 22.52 -6.53 -0.69
N SER A 52 21.80 -7.65 -0.58
CA SER A 52 22.27 -9.02 -0.77
C SER A 52 21.33 -9.83 -1.65
N SER A 53 21.83 -10.92 -2.24
CA SER A 53 21.04 -11.80 -3.13
C SER A 53 20.26 -12.88 -2.37
N GLY A 54 20.56 -13.14 -1.11
CA GLY A 54 19.93 -14.21 -0.32
C GLY A 54 19.83 -13.92 1.17
N SER A 55 18.86 -14.58 1.82
CA SER A 55 18.64 -14.52 3.27
C SER A 55 19.63 -15.42 3.96
N THR A 56 20.50 -14.85 4.78
CA THR A 56 21.46 -15.56 5.62
C THR A 56 21.34 -15.10 7.05
N ALA A 57 21.92 -15.88 7.98
CA ALA A 57 22.01 -15.48 9.39
C ALA A 57 22.64 -14.08 9.53
N GLY A 58 23.66 -13.76 8.74
CA GLY A 58 24.35 -12.46 8.78
C GLY A 58 23.48 -11.29 8.35
N VAL A 59 22.54 -11.50 7.41
CA VAL A 59 21.63 -10.42 6.96
C VAL A 59 20.57 -10.10 8.00
N LEU A 60 20.15 -11.10 8.78
CA LEU A 60 19.13 -10.94 9.84
C LEU A 60 19.73 -10.61 11.21
N ALA A 61 21.05 -10.78 11.38
CA ALA A 61 21.71 -10.54 12.64
C ALA A 61 21.53 -9.08 13.11
N GLY A 62 21.01 -8.89 14.33
CA GLY A 62 20.76 -7.59 14.91
C GLY A 62 19.61 -6.79 14.26
N ALA A 63 18.81 -7.40 13.39
CA ALA A 63 17.61 -6.74 12.88
C ALA A 63 16.56 -6.56 13.99
N ASP A 64 16.06 -5.35 14.13
CA ASP A 64 14.91 -5.03 14.99
C ASP A 64 13.59 -5.43 14.32
N LEU A 65 13.53 -5.30 12.99
CA LEU A 65 12.35 -5.59 12.18
C LEU A 65 12.74 -6.25 10.87
N VAL A 66 12.05 -7.33 10.53
CA VAL A 66 12.10 -7.95 9.19
C VAL A 66 10.81 -7.63 8.44
N VAL A 67 10.94 -7.02 7.28
CA VAL A 67 9.80 -6.62 6.42
C VAL A 67 9.73 -7.53 5.20
N PHE A 68 8.68 -8.32 5.10
CA PHE A 68 8.39 -9.10 3.91
C PHE A 68 7.69 -8.24 2.87
N ALA A 69 8.40 -7.93 1.79
CA ALA A 69 7.97 -7.07 0.67
C ALA A 69 8.04 -7.81 -0.68
N VAL A 70 7.92 -9.12 -0.67
CA VAL A 70 7.86 -9.98 -1.87
C VAL A 70 6.42 -10.12 -2.36
N LYS A 71 6.24 -10.56 -3.60
CA LYS A 71 4.91 -10.90 -4.12
C LYS A 71 4.29 -12.05 -3.32
N PRO A 72 2.96 -12.10 -3.16
CA PRO A 72 2.28 -13.15 -2.37
C PRO A 72 2.70 -14.57 -2.75
N GLN A 73 2.85 -14.85 -4.06
CA GLN A 73 3.25 -16.17 -4.59
C GLN A 73 4.67 -16.59 -4.21
N GLN A 74 5.51 -15.65 -3.82
CA GLN A 74 6.89 -15.89 -3.39
C GLN A 74 7.03 -15.98 -1.86
N MET A 75 5.95 -15.64 -1.13
CA MET A 75 6.01 -15.45 0.32
C MET A 75 6.41 -16.72 1.06
N ARG A 76 5.82 -17.87 0.72
CA ARG A 76 6.14 -19.14 1.38
C ARG A 76 7.63 -19.48 1.27
N ALA A 77 8.19 -19.43 0.07
CA ALA A 77 9.60 -19.71 -0.14
C ALA A 77 10.51 -18.72 0.58
N ALA A 78 10.16 -17.42 0.56
CA ALA A 78 10.89 -16.38 1.25
C ALA A 78 10.84 -16.56 2.78
N ALA A 79 9.67 -16.89 3.34
CA ALA A 79 9.50 -17.16 4.76
C ALA A 79 10.29 -18.39 5.21
N GLN A 80 10.24 -19.48 4.46
CA GLN A 80 11.01 -20.70 4.75
C GLN A 80 12.53 -20.47 4.73
N ALA A 81 13.02 -19.62 3.84
CA ALA A 81 14.45 -19.23 3.82
C ALA A 81 14.85 -18.38 5.04
N VAL A 82 13.93 -17.61 5.61
CA VAL A 82 14.13 -16.77 6.79
C VAL A 82 13.94 -17.55 8.10
N ALA A 83 13.07 -18.57 8.10
CA ALA A 83 12.66 -19.30 9.30
C ALA A 83 13.81 -19.78 10.22
N PRO A 84 14.94 -20.33 9.70
CA PRO A 84 16.04 -20.78 10.55
C PRO A 84 16.71 -19.65 11.37
N HIS A 85 16.49 -18.39 10.98
CA HIS A 85 17.22 -17.23 11.51
C HIS A 85 16.29 -16.19 12.17
N VAL A 86 14.97 -16.37 12.13
CA VAL A 86 13.99 -15.36 12.57
C VAL A 86 13.76 -15.33 14.08
N ALA A 87 14.05 -16.41 14.79
CA ALA A 87 13.73 -16.53 16.22
C ALA A 87 14.22 -15.35 17.08
N PRO A 88 15.46 -14.81 16.93
CA PRO A 88 15.93 -13.68 17.70
C PRO A 88 15.36 -12.32 17.26
N VAL A 89 14.76 -12.22 16.09
CA VAL A 89 14.23 -10.95 15.57
C VAL A 89 13.04 -10.49 16.41
N PRO A 90 13.00 -9.23 16.89
CA PRO A 90 11.90 -8.72 17.70
C PRO A 90 10.56 -8.64 17.00
N ALA A 91 10.54 -8.34 15.69
CA ALA A 91 9.31 -8.14 14.94
C ALA A 91 9.42 -8.57 13.47
N VAL A 92 8.30 -9.04 12.93
CA VAL A 92 8.10 -9.30 11.49
C VAL A 92 6.92 -8.46 11.02
N LEU A 93 7.11 -7.75 9.91
CA LEU A 93 6.07 -7.03 9.19
C LEU A 93 5.87 -7.67 7.81
N THR A 94 4.65 -7.97 7.41
CA THR A 94 4.33 -8.32 6.02
C THR A 94 3.45 -7.26 5.39
N ILE A 95 3.78 -6.87 4.15
CA ILE A 95 3.00 -5.95 3.34
C ILE A 95 2.40 -6.63 2.11
N ALA A 96 2.44 -7.95 2.06
CA ALA A 96 1.92 -8.72 0.93
C ALA A 96 0.41 -8.92 1.02
N ALA A 97 -0.30 -8.55 -0.05
CA ALA A 97 -1.74 -8.74 -0.13
C ALA A 97 -2.11 -10.24 -0.02
N GLY A 98 -3.17 -10.54 0.73
CA GLY A 98 -3.72 -11.90 0.86
C GLY A 98 -2.94 -12.85 1.78
N VAL A 99 -1.71 -12.53 2.19
CA VAL A 99 -0.94 -13.39 3.11
C VAL A 99 -1.41 -13.15 4.55
N ARG A 100 -2.00 -14.17 5.16
CA ARG A 100 -2.50 -14.08 6.55
C ARG A 100 -1.38 -14.29 7.56
N CYS A 101 -1.50 -13.67 8.72
CA CYS A 101 -0.53 -13.80 9.80
C CYS A 101 -0.32 -15.25 10.24
N ALA A 102 -1.40 -16.05 10.31
CA ALA A 102 -1.32 -17.46 10.67
C ALA A 102 -0.50 -18.28 9.67
N ASP A 103 -0.64 -18.02 8.37
CA ASP A 103 0.11 -18.71 7.33
C ASP A 103 1.59 -18.31 7.37
N LEU A 104 1.87 -17.02 7.49
CA LEU A 104 3.24 -16.54 7.64
C LEU A 104 3.90 -17.10 8.90
N SER A 105 3.17 -17.12 10.04
CA SER A 105 3.65 -17.75 11.29
C SER A 105 4.02 -19.21 11.07
N ARG A 106 3.14 -19.99 10.43
CA ARG A 106 3.39 -21.39 10.10
C ARG A 106 4.64 -21.57 9.24
N TRP A 107 4.81 -20.78 8.20
CA TRP A 107 5.97 -20.84 7.32
C TRP A 107 7.28 -20.37 8.00
N LEU A 108 7.16 -19.55 9.04
CA LEU A 108 8.27 -19.10 9.89
C LEU A 108 8.52 -20.02 11.11
N GLY A 109 7.97 -21.25 11.11
CA GLY A 109 8.17 -22.22 12.20
C GLY A 109 7.43 -21.89 13.49
N GLY A 110 6.29 -21.21 13.39
CA GLY A 110 5.46 -20.82 14.55
C GLY A 110 5.83 -19.45 15.15
N TYR A 111 6.54 -18.60 14.41
CA TYR A 111 6.95 -17.28 14.87
C TYR A 111 5.73 -16.38 15.18
N PRO A 112 5.61 -15.79 16.41
CA PRO A 112 4.35 -15.17 16.84
C PRO A 112 4.31 -13.64 16.72
N ARG A 113 5.46 -12.97 16.52
CA ARG A 113 5.55 -11.50 16.59
C ARG A 113 5.37 -10.85 15.22
N ILE A 114 4.18 -11.04 14.65
CA ILE A 114 3.85 -10.63 13.27
C ILE A 114 2.87 -9.46 13.27
N VAL A 115 3.16 -8.48 12.44
CA VAL A 115 2.26 -7.42 12.00
C VAL A 115 2.00 -7.60 10.51
N ARG A 116 0.75 -7.55 10.12
CA ARG A 116 0.33 -7.49 8.71
C ARG A 116 -0.12 -6.09 8.38
N ALA A 117 0.30 -5.56 7.24
CA ALA A 117 -0.14 -4.26 6.78
C ALA A 117 -0.54 -4.30 5.30
N MET A 118 -1.45 -3.41 4.94
CA MET A 118 -1.83 -3.15 3.57
C MET A 118 -1.57 -1.70 3.22
N PRO A 119 -0.37 -1.37 2.69
CA PRO A 119 -0.05 -0.07 2.13
C PRO A 119 -0.66 0.11 0.74
N ASN A 120 -0.53 1.32 0.19
CA ASN A 120 -0.90 1.61 -1.20
C ASN A 120 0.18 2.39 -1.95
N THR A 121 0.06 2.46 -3.27
CA THR A 121 1.08 3.06 -4.15
C THR A 121 1.36 4.55 -3.94
N PRO A 122 0.45 5.42 -3.45
CA PRO A 122 0.79 6.80 -3.09
C PRO A 122 1.90 6.92 -2.03
N ALA A 123 2.26 5.85 -1.34
CA ALA A 123 3.47 5.77 -0.50
C ALA A 123 4.75 6.19 -1.23
N LEU A 124 4.81 6.01 -2.56
CA LEU A 124 5.96 6.42 -3.39
C LEU A 124 6.23 7.94 -3.34
N VAL A 125 5.23 8.73 -3.01
CA VAL A 125 5.30 10.19 -2.89
C VAL A 125 4.99 10.67 -1.46
N GLY A 126 5.07 9.78 -0.46
CA GLY A 126 4.83 10.11 0.94
C GLY A 126 3.35 10.41 1.28
N ALA A 127 2.43 10.12 0.37
CA ALA A 127 0.99 10.34 0.51
C ALA A 127 0.19 9.02 0.61
N GLY A 128 0.84 7.96 1.07
CA GLY A 128 0.22 6.66 1.24
C GLY A 128 -0.72 6.59 2.44
N ILE A 129 -1.52 5.53 2.48
CA ILE A 129 -2.21 5.06 3.67
C ILE A 129 -1.95 3.58 3.84
N SER A 130 -1.62 3.17 5.07
CA SER A 130 -1.40 1.78 5.42
C SER A 130 -2.34 1.39 6.54
N VAL A 131 -3.06 0.29 6.41
CA VAL A 131 -3.83 -0.28 7.52
C VAL A 131 -3.10 -1.50 8.07
N LEU A 132 -2.94 -1.55 9.40
CA LEU A 132 -2.15 -2.54 10.10
C LEU A 132 -3.03 -3.41 11.01
N TYR A 133 -2.66 -4.67 11.09
CA TYR A 133 -3.14 -5.63 12.08
C TYR A 133 -1.96 -6.27 12.79
N ALA A 134 -2.02 -6.38 14.11
CA ALA A 134 -1.03 -7.11 14.90
C ALA A 134 -1.62 -8.42 15.42
N MET A 135 -0.88 -9.52 15.31
CA MET A 135 -1.28 -10.77 15.94
C MET A 135 -1.48 -10.59 17.46
N PRO A 136 -2.36 -11.37 18.09
CA PRO A 136 -2.50 -11.37 19.54
C PRO A 136 -1.15 -11.54 20.23
N GLY A 137 -0.84 -10.65 21.17
CA GLY A 137 0.44 -10.63 21.88
C GLY A 137 1.60 -9.92 21.15
N ALA A 138 1.43 -9.47 19.89
CA ALA A 138 2.48 -8.82 19.11
C ALA A 138 2.57 -7.28 19.32
N THR A 139 2.18 -6.76 20.49
CA THR A 139 2.17 -5.31 20.78
C THR A 139 3.56 -4.66 20.63
N ALA A 140 4.61 -5.37 21.03
CA ALA A 140 5.98 -4.86 20.85
C ALA A 140 6.37 -4.78 19.37
N ALA A 141 5.96 -5.76 18.55
CA ALA A 141 6.17 -5.75 17.11
C ALA A 141 5.41 -4.60 16.43
N ALA A 142 4.19 -4.30 16.89
CA ALA A 142 3.40 -3.17 16.41
C ALA A 142 4.14 -1.83 16.59
N LYS A 143 4.80 -1.62 17.72
CA LYS A 143 5.59 -0.41 18.00
C LYS A 143 6.81 -0.26 17.07
N LEU A 144 7.37 -1.37 16.59
CA LEU A 144 8.48 -1.34 15.62
C LEU A 144 7.99 -1.17 14.19
N ALA A 145 6.84 -1.74 13.84
CA ALA A 145 6.28 -1.68 12.49
C ALA A 145 5.65 -0.30 12.15
N ALA A 146 4.98 0.35 13.10
CA ALA A 146 4.27 1.59 12.88
C ALA A 146 5.15 2.71 12.28
N PRO A 147 6.31 3.06 12.86
CA PRO A 147 7.14 4.15 12.33
C PRO A 147 7.64 3.90 10.91
N VAL A 148 7.82 2.63 10.53
CA VAL A 148 8.28 2.25 9.19
C VAL A 148 7.23 2.60 8.13
N LEU A 149 5.94 2.40 8.43
CA LEU A 149 4.85 2.72 7.51
C LEU A 149 4.41 4.19 7.60
N GLU A 150 4.49 4.80 8.78
CA GLU A 150 4.29 6.24 8.95
C GLU A 150 5.26 7.05 8.10
N ALA A 151 6.45 6.52 7.81
CA ALA A 151 7.41 7.16 6.93
C ALA A 151 6.89 7.42 5.50
N CYS A 152 5.83 6.70 5.08
CA CYS A 152 5.26 6.79 3.73
C CYS A 152 3.87 7.41 3.68
N GLY A 153 3.31 7.87 4.82
CA GLY A 153 1.98 8.46 4.89
C GLY A 153 1.25 8.16 6.18
N GLU A 154 -0.07 8.10 6.12
CA GLU A 154 -0.95 7.82 7.26
C GLU A 154 -0.99 6.33 7.59
N ILE A 155 -1.20 6.00 8.87
CA ILE A 155 -1.49 4.64 9.30
C ILE A 155 -2.81 4.56 10.04
N LEU A 156 -3.49 3.42 9.91
CA LEU A 156 -4.67 3.04 10.70
C LEU A 156 -4.46 1.63 11.25
N TRP A 157 -5.09 1.33 12.37
CA TRP A 157 -5.11 -0.01 12.93
C TRP A 157 -6.50 -0.63 12.79
N CYS A 158 -6.57 -1.91 12.46
CA CYS A 158 -7.80 -2.68 12.52
C CYS A 158 -7.69 -3.75 13.62
N GLU A 159 -8.85 -4.10 14.21
CA GLU A 159 -8.94 -5.09 15.27
C GLU A 159 -8.99 -6.53 14.74
N ARG A 160 -9.47 -6.71 13.50
CA ARG A 160 -9.66 -8.02 12.87
C ARG A 160 -8.83 -8.09 11.60
N GLU A 161 -8.04 -9.14 11.45
CA GLU A 161 -7.20 -9.35 10.28
C GLU A 161 -7.99 -9.36 8.95
N GLN A 162 -9.20 -9.93 8.98
CA GLN A 162 -10.07 -10.02 7.81
C GLN A 162 -10.51 -8.66 7.25
N ASP A 163 -10.49 -7.60 8.05
CA ASP A 163 -10.82 -6.26 7.58
C ASP A 163 -9.82 -5.74 6.53
N LEU A 164 -8.59 -6.31 6.52
CA LEU A 164 -7.58 -6.00 5.51
C LEU A 164 -7.95 -6.43 4.08
N ASP A 165 -8.92 -7.32 3.91
CA ASP A 165 -9.42 -7.68 2.57
C ASP A 165 -10.28 -6.54 2.00
N ALA A 166 -11.15 -5.94 2.82
CA ALA A 166 -11.89 -4.74 2.47
C ALA A 166 -10.95 -3.53 2.25
N VAL A 167 -9.95 -3.37 3.11
CA VAL A 167 -8.89 -2.34 2.95
C VAL A 167 -8.17 -2.51 1.62
N THR A 168 -7.85 -3.75 1.23
CA THR A 168 -7.20 -4.04 -0.06
C THR A 168 -8.06 -3.52 -1.22
N ALA A 169 -9.36 -3.75 -1.17
CA ALA A 169 -10.28 -3.26 -2.19
C ALA A 169 -10.40 -1.73 -2.21
N VAL A 170 -10.45 -1.08 -1.04
CA VAL A 170 -10.71 0.37 -0.92
C VAL A 170 -9.43 1.17 -1.16
N SER A 171 -8.36 0.93 -0.39
CA SER A 171 -7.14 1.74 -0.43
C SER A 171 -6.03 1.09 -1.24
N GLY A 172 -5.90 -0.24 -1.23
CA GLY A 172 -4.89 -0.96 -2.01
C GLY A 172 -5.14 -0.84 -3.52
N SER A 173 -6.36 -1.12 -3.96
CA SER A 173 -6.80 -1.01 -5.36
C SER A 173 -7.27 0.40 -5.72
N GLY A 174 -7.62 1.22 -4.74
CA GLY A 174 -8.17 2.57 -4.90
C GLY A 174 -7.41 3.49 -5.85
N PRO A 175 -6.07 3.52 -5.84
CA PRO A 175 -5.32 4.34 -6.78
C PRO A 175 -5.66 4.06 -8.25
N ALA A 176 -5.93 2.78 -8.60
CA ALA A 176 -6.34 2.43 -9.96
C ALA A 176 -7.72 3.02 -10.32
N TYR A 177 -8.64 3.10 -9.36
CA TYR A 177 -9.95 3.71 -9.58
C TYR A 177 -9.83 5.22 -9.80
N VAL A 178 -8.96 5.87 -9.03
CA VAL A 178 -8.67 7.30 -9.20
C VAL A 178 -8.09 7.56 -10.59
N PHE A 179 -7.13 6.74 -11.04
CA PHE A 179 -6.55 6.87 -12.37
C PHE A 179 -7.56 6.60 -13.48
N PHE A 180 -8.48 5.65 -13.30
CA PHE A 180 -9.57 5.39 -14.24
C PHE A 180 -10.47 6.62 -14.45
N PHE A 181 -10.89 7.28 -13.35
CA PHE A 181 -11.71 8.49 -13.47
C PHE A 181 -10.92 9.69 -13.98
N LEU A 182 -9.63 9.78 -13.63
CA LEU A 182 -8.73 10.82 -14.16
C LEU A 182 -8.58 10.69 -15.69
N GLU A 183 -8.37 9.47 -16.18
CA GLU A 183 -8.31 9.15 -17.60
C GLU A 183 -9.62 9.50 -18.32
N ALA A 184 -10.76 9.13 -17.74
CA ALA A 184 -12.08 9.46 -18.31
C ALA A 184 -12.32 10.98 -18.40
N LEU A 185 -11.88 11.76 -17.38
CA LEU A 185 -12.03 13.21 -17.39
C LEU A 185 -11.08 13.86 -18.43
N GLU A 186 -9.85 13.37 -18.57
CA GLU A 186 -8.90 13.82 -19.60
C GLU A 186 -9.47 13.54 -20.99
N GLN A 187 -9.99 12.34 -21.22
CA GLN A 187 -10.58 11.96 -22.51
C GLN A 187 -11.80 12.82 -22.87
N ALA A 188 -12.71 13.05 -21.91
CA ALA A 188 -13.87 13.91 -22.12
C ALA A 188 -13.47 15.33 -22.50
N ALA A 189 -12.43 15.89 -21.88
CA ALA A 189 -11.92 17.22 -22.21
C ALA A 189 -11.37 17.29 -23.64
N ILE A 190 -10.70 16.24 -24.11
CA ILE A 190 -10.19 16.13 -25.49
C ILE A 190 -11.37 16.06 -26.48
N GLU A 191 -12.39 15.27 -26.18
CA GLU A 191 -13.59 15.16 -27.04
C GLU A 191 -14.38 16.47 -27.13
N LEU A 192 -14.28 17.31 -26.09
CA LEU A 192 -14.82 18.68 -26.09
C LEU A 192 -13.96 19.69 -26.85
N GLY A 193 -12.85 19.25 -27.45
CA GLY A 193 -12.00 20.08 -28.31
C GLY A 193 -10.81 20.74 -27.60
N LEU A 194 -10.53 20.39 -26.35
CA LEU A 194 -9.37 20.92 -25.65
C LEU A 194 -8.08 20.22 -26.11
N PRO A 195 -6.94 20.94 -26.23
CA PRO A 195 -5.65 20.29 -26.48
C PRO A 195 -5.29 19.28 -25.37
N ALA A 196 -4.69 18.15 -25.73
CA ALA A 196 -4.39 17.06 -24.78
C ALA A 196 -3.58 17.50 -23.55
N ALA A 197 -2.60 18.41 -23.74
CA ALA A 197 -1.80 18.92 -22.63
C ALA A 197 -2.63 19.74 -21.63
N GLU A 198 -3.56 20.53 -22.12
CA GLU A 198 -4.48 21.33 -21.29
C GLU A 198 -5.53 20.45 -20.63
N ALA A 199 -6.10 19.47 -21.35
CA ALA A 199 -7.04 18.48 -20.83
C ALA A 199 -6.45 17.75 -19.63
N ARG A 200 -5.22 17.24 -19.75
CA ARG A 200 -4.48 16.59 -18.66
C ARG A 200 -4.27 17.52 -17.47
N ARG A 201 -3.81 18.73 -17.71
CA ARG A 201 -3.57 19.72 -16.65
C ARG A 201 -4.85 20.06 -15.88
N LEU A 202 -5.96 20.24 -16.59
CA LEU A 202 -7.26 20.51 -15.98
C LEU A 202 -7.76 19.33 -15.14
N ALA A 203 -7.66 18.10 -15.66
CA ALA A 203 -8.05 16.91 -14.95
C ALA A 203 -7.25 16.73 -13.65
N TYR A 204 -5.92 16.84 -13.71
CA TYR A 204 -5.06 16.72 -12.52
C TYR A 204 -5.36 17.79 -11.47
N ALA A 205 -5.44 19.05 -11.88
CA ALA A 205 -5.72 20.16 -10.96
C ALA A 205 -7.10 20.03 -10.31
N THR A 206 -8.08 19.53 -11.06
CA THR A 206 -9.45 19.29 -10.54
C THR A 206 -9.45 18.20 -9.48
N PHE A 207 -8.84 17.03 -9.74
CA PHE A 207 -8.75 15.95 -8.75
C PHE A 207 -7.98 16.37 -7.50
N GLU A 208 -6.79 16.95 -7.69
CA GLU A 208 -5.95 17.38 -6.56
C GLU A 208 -6.64 18.45 -5.72
N GLY A 209 -7.19 19.50 -6.36
CA GLY A 209 -7.87 20.59 -5.67
C GLY A 209 -9.12 20.11 -4.92
N SER A 210 -9.93 19.24 -5.53
CA SER A 210 -11.12 18.67 -4.91
C SER A 210 -10.76 17.82 -3.68
N MET A 211 -9.70 17.02 -3.75
CA MET A 211 -9.25 16.22 -2.61
C MET A 211 -8.68 17.07 -1.48
N ARG A 212 -7.93 18.13 -1.79
CA ARG A 212 -7.45 19.08 -0.78
C ARG A 212 -8.63 19.78 -0.09
N LEU A 213 -9.64 20.21 -0.85
CA LEU A 213 -10.86 20.83 -0.31
C LEU A 213 -11.59 19.85 0.61
N ALA A 214 -11.79 18.60 0.18
CA ALA A 214 -12.48 17.59 0.98
C ALA A 214 -11.74 17.26 2.29
N ARG A 215 -10.42 17.16 2.26
CA ARG A 215 -9.59 16.94 3.47
C ARG A 215 -9.59 18.13 4.44
N GLY A 216 -9.70 19.34 3.93
CA GLY A 216 -9.76 20.56 4.75
C GLY A 216 -11.15 20.88 5.30
N SER A 217 -12.18 20.12 4.92
CA SER A 217 -13.57 20.33 5.34
C SER A 217 -14.02 19.26 6.32
N SER A 218 -14.90 19.65 7.25
CA SER A 218 -15.65 18.71 8.11
C SER A 218 -16.96 18.22 7.46
N GLU A 219 -17.31 18.72 6.28
CA GLU A 219 -18.54 18.34 5.58
C GLU A 219 -18.41 16.97 4.91
N ALA A 220 -19.50 16.23 4.88
CA ALA A 220 -19.55 14.96 4.14
C ALA A 220 -19.38 15.20 2.63
N PRO A 221 -18.80 14.24 1.87
CA PRO A 221 -18.63 14.36 0.42
C PRO A 221 -19.93 14.65 -0.34
N ALA A 222 -21.08 14.17 0.14
CA ALA A 222 -22.38 14.47 -0.43
C ALA A 222 -22.74 15.96 -0.34
N THR A 223 -22.43 16.60 0.78
CA THR A 223 -22.64 18.04 0.99
C THR A 223 -21.70 18.85 0.11
N LEU A 224 -20.40 18.49 0.08
CA LEU A 224 -19.43 19.16 -0.81
C LEU A 224 -19.87 19.09 -2.28
N ARG A 225 -20.39 17.95 -2.74
CA ARG A 225 -20.95 17.80 -4.08
C ARG A 225 -22.18 18.72 -4.28
N ALA A 226 -23.08 18.79 -3.31
CA ALA A 226 -24.26 19.66 -3.38
C ALA A 226 -23.87 21.13 -3.48
N ASN A 227 -22.86 21.57 -2.71
CA ASN A 227 -22.39 22.95 -2.68
C ASN A 227 -21.84 23.44 -4.03
N VAL A 228 -21.36 22.54 -4.89
CA VAL A 228 -20.90 22.86 -6.26
C VAL A 228 -21.91 22.54 -7.34
N THR A 229 -23.19 22.26 -6.97
CA THR A 229 -24.25 21.86 -7.88
C THR A 229 -25.41 22.86 -7.84
N SER A 230 -25.37 23.86 -8.72
CA SER A 230 -26.49 24.80 -8.86
C SER A 230 -27.64 24.18 -9.66
N LYS A 231 -28.87 24.52 -9.29
CA LYS A 231 -30.09 24.05 -9.97
C LYS A 231 -30.07 24.47 -11.45
N GLY A 232 -30.21 23.51 -12.35
CA GLY A 232 -30.16 23.72 -13.80
C GLY A 232 -28.80 24.09 -14.37
N GLY A 233 -27.71 24.00 -13.57
CA GLY A 233 -26.36 24.26 -14.03
C GLY A 233 -25.70 23.07 -14.73
N THR A 234 -24.50 23.28 -15.22
CA THR A 234 -23.71 22.26 -15.94
C THR A 234 -23.40 21.05 -15.06
N THR A 235 -23.10 21.29 -13.77
CA THR A 235 -22.84 20.21 -12.80
C THR A 235 -24.07 19.35 -12.58
N ALA A 236 -25.28 19.96 -12.48
CA ALA A 236 -26.52 19.21 -12.34
C ALA A 236 -26.75 18.30 -13.55
N ALA A 237 -26.61 18.84 -14.77
CA ALA A 237 -26.78 18.06 -16.00
C ALA A 237 -25.81 16.87 -16.09
N ALA A 238 -24.57 17.05 -15.69
CA ALA A 238 -23.57 15.96 -15.66
C ALA A 238 -23.92 14.89 -14.61
N LEU A 239 -24.34 15.29 -13.40
CA LEU A 239 -24.74 14.38 -12.34
C LEU A 239 -26.01 13.58 -12.71
N ASP A 240 -26.96 14.18 -13.42
CA ASP A 240 -28.15 13.50 -13.91
C ASP A 240 -27.80 12.34 -14.87
N VAL A 241 -26.81 12.55 -15.75
CA VAL A 241 -26.29 11.48 -16.63
C VAL A 241 -25.62 10.37 -15.84
N LEU A 242 -24.78 10.72 -14.86
CA LEU A 242 -24.06 9.73 -14.04
C LEU A 242 -25.03 8.90 -13.18
N ASP A 243 -26.04 9.55 -12.61
CA ASP A 243 -27.06 8.89 -11.78
C ASP A 243 -27.97 7.98 -12.64
N ALA A 244 -28.44 8.46 -13.81
CA ALA A 244 -29.20 7.66 -14.76
C ALA A 244 -28.41 6.46 -15.29
N GLY A 245 -27.10 6.61 -15.48
CA GLY A 245 -26.20 5.52 -15.87
C GLY A 245 -25.86 4.54 -14.73
N GLY A 246 -26.32 4.82 -13.51
CA GLY A 246 -26.06 3.96 -12.32
C GLY A 246 -24.59 3.87 -11.94
N VAL A 247 -23.79 4.88 -12.28
CA VAL A 247 -22.30 4.85 -12.10
C VAL A 247 -21.93 4.58 -10.64
N ARG A 248 -22.64 5.18 -9.68
CA ARG A 248 -22.41 4.95 -8.26
C ARG A 248 -22.59 3.49 -7.85
N ALA A 249 -23.70 2.86 -8.28
CA ALA A 249 -23.98 1.46 -7.95
C ALA A 249 -22.93 0.53 -8.57
N ARG A 250 -22.60 0.75 -9.83
CA ARG A 250 -21.57 -0.03 -10.55
C ARG A 250 -20.18 0.12 -9.90
N PHE A 251 -19.82 1.32 -9.43
CA PHE A 251 -18.57 1.54 -8.72
C PHE A 251 -18.54 0.78 -7.38
N ILE A 252 -19.64 0.83 -6.60
CA ILE A 252 -19.74 0.07 -5.34
C ILE A 252 -19.60 -1.43 -5.61
N ASP A 253 -20.25 -1.95 -6.66
CA ASP A 253 -20.17 -3.37 -7.03
C ASP A 253 -18.75 -3.77 -7.47
N ALA A 254 -18.05 -2.90 -8.19
CA ALA A 254 -16.65 -3.12 -8.56
C ALA A 254 -15.73 -3.23 -7.32
N VAL A 255 -15.91 -2.34 -6.34
CA VAL A 255 -15.13 -2.41 -5.08
C VAL A 255 -15.46 -3.68 -4.29
N LYS A 256 -16.74 -4.11 -4.24
CA LYS A 256 -17.15 -5.38 -3.61
C LYS A 256 -16.50 -6.58 -4.32
N ALA A 257 -16.44 -6.57 -5.65
CA ALA A 257 -15.77 -7.62 -6.42
C ALA A 257 -14.28 -7.70 -6.11
N ALA A 258 -13.62 -6.54 -5.94
CA ALA A 258 -12.21 -6.50 -5.52
C ALA A 258 -12.02 -7.07 -4.10
N ALA A 259 -12.92 -6.80 -3.15
CA ALA A 259 -12.87 -7.36 -1.82
C ALA A 259 -13.05 -8.89 -1.84
N ALA A 260 -14.03 -9.40 -2.57
CA ALA A 260 -14.25 -10.83 -2.75
C ALA A 260 -13.01 -11.52 -3.37
N ARG A 261 -12.36 -10.85 -4.34
CA ARG A 261 -11.14 -11.38 -4.93
C ARG A 261 -9.96 -11.38 -3.95
N ALA A 262 -9.84 -10.37 -3.08
CA ALA A 262 -8.80 -10.33 -2.04
C ALA A 262 -8.94 -11.52 -1.08
N THR A 263 -10.15 -11.80 -0.61
CA THR A 263 -10.45 -12.96 0.24
C THR A 263 -10.11 -14.28 -0.47
N ALA A 264 -10.56 -14.45 -1.71
CA ALA A 264 -10.29 -15.66 -2.50
C ALA A 264 -8.80 -15.90 -2.73
N LEU A 265 -8.01 -14.83 -2.93
CA LEU A 265 -6.55 -14.91 -3.05
C LEU A 265 -5.92 -15.37 -1.73
N GLY A 266 -6.37 -14.84 -0.59
CA GLY A 266 -5.91 -15.28 0.73
C GLY A 266 -6.22 -16.75 0.99
N ASP A 267 -7.42 -17.21 0.66
CA ASP A 267 -7.82 -18.62 0.80
C ASP A 267 -7.02 -19.56 -0.09
N ALA A 268 -6.64 -19.12 -1.28
CA ALA A 268 -5.78 -19.90 -2.18
C ALA A 268 -4.36 -20.03 -1.62
N LEU A 269 -3.76 -18.92 -1.14
CA LEU A 269 -2.42 -18.91 -0.55
C LEU A 269 -2.33 -19.73 0.76
N ALA A 270 -3.42 -19.83 1.53
CA ALA A 270 -3.46 -20.60 2.76
C ALA A 270 -3.38 -22.12 2.52
N LYS A 271 -3.77 -22.60 1.31
CA LYS A 271 -3.74 -24.03 0.93
C LYS A 271 -2.35 -24.50 0.51
N ASP A 272 -1.50 -23.57 0.11
CA ASP A 272 -0.11 -23.83 -0.25
C ASP A 272 0.79 -23.92 1.01
#